data_25cbbff53a7158ee045942bd4509bb3e
#
_entry.id   25cbbff53a7158ee045942bd4509bb3e
#
_cell.length_a   1.000
_cell.length_b   1.000
_cell.length_c   1.000
_cell.angle_alpha   90.00
_cell.angle_beta   90.00
_cell.angle_gamma   90.00
#
_symmetry.space_group_name_H-M   'P 1'
#
loop_
_entity.id
_entity.type
_entity.pdbx_description
1 polymer ?
#
loop_
_entity_poly.entity_id
_entity_poly.type
_entity_poly.pdbx_seq_one_letter_code
_entity_poly.pdbx_strand_id
1 'polypeptide(L)'
;MKEVYYFQHDYNARNDPKLQDVLIEHGATGIGVFWCIVEQLYEQDGFLSLKSCKSIAFALHVESTVVESVVQDFGLFQNDGEKFWSNSVNARLEKRKTITESRKLAAIKRWQSMQAQQEQCKTNANAMQDISKEKKSKEKESKDSNDIEREKAKTVKR
;
A
#
# COMPACT_ATOMS: atom_id res chain seq x y z
N MET A 1 8.83 2.35 -3.96
CA MET A 1 8.04 2.15 -2.72
C MET A 1 9.04 2.06 -1.58
N LYS A 2 8.88 2.79 -0.46
CA LYS A 2 9.78 2.63 0.68
C LYS A 2 9.58 1.23 1.25
N GLU A 3 10.64 0.44 1.27
CA GLU A 3 10.63 -0.83 1.99
C GLU A 3 10.41 -0.56 3.48
N VAL A 4 9.54 -1.34 4.10
CA VAL A 4 9.16 -1.15 5.49
C VAL A 4 9.84 -2.25 6.30
N TYR A 5 10.86 -1.87 7.05
CA TYR A 5 11.70 -2.77 7.85
C TYR A 5 11.23 -2.89 9.30
N TYR A 6 9.92 -2.87 9.56
CA TYR A 6 9.38 -3.12 10.90
C TYR A 6 8.26 -4.13 10.88
N PHE A 7 8.10 -4.86 11.96
CA PHE A 7 6.96 -5.73 12.24
C PHE A 7 6.36 -5.42 13.62
N GLN A 8 5.11 -5.82 13.83
CA GLN A 8 4.43 -5.63 15.10
C GLN A 8 4.92 -6.67 16.11
N HIS A 9 5.43 -6.19 17.24
CA HIS A 9 5.82 -7.01 18.38
C HIS A 9 4.76 -6.91 19.48
N ASP A 10 4.22 -8.05 19.93
CA ASP A 10 3.28 -8.07 21.03
C ASP A 10 4.02 -7.92 22.35
N TYR A 11 3.71 -6.91 23.12
CA TYR A 11 4.40 -6.58 24.39
C TYR A 11 4.32 -7.71 25.44
N ASN A 12 3.36 -8.64 25.32
CA ASN A 12 3.19 -9.80 26.19
C ASN A 12 3.77 -11.09 25.59
N ALA A 13 4.50 -11.04 24.47
CA ALA A 13 5.08 -12.24 23.83
C ALA A 13 5.92 -13.08 24.80
N ARG A 14 6.61 -12.44 25.74
CA ARG A 14 7.37 -13.14 26.79
C ARG A 14 6.54 -14.07 27.69
N ASN A 15 5.22 -13.91 27.73
CA ASN A 15 4.31 -14.71 28.54
C ASN A 15 3.74 -15.90 27.74
N ASP A 16 4.13 -16.07 26.48
CA ASP A 16 3.79 -17.25 25.70
C ASP A 16 4.42 -18.49 26.33
N PRO A 17 3.63 -19.54 26.67
CA PRO A 17 4.15 -20.74 27.32
C PRO A 17 5.32 -21.39 26.57
N LYS A 18 5.25 -21.41 25.23
CA LYS A 18 6.31 -22.00 24.39
C LYS A 18 7.62 -21.18 24.47
N LEU A 19 7.53 -19.84 24.54
CA LEU A 19 8.71 -19.00 24.76
C LEU A 19 9.25 -19.12 26.18
N GLN A 20 8.41 -19.38 27.17
CA GLN A 20 8.83 -19.69 28.52
C GLN A 20 9.62 -21.01 28.57
N ASP A 21 9.18 -22.05 27.83
CA ASP A 21 9.90 -23.33 27.73
C ASP A 21 11.29 -23.12 27.10
N VAL A 22 11.37 -22.32 26.02
CA VAL A 22 12.66 -21.93 25.41
C VAL A 22 13.55 -21.17 26.41
N LEU A 23 12.98 -20.29 27.21
CA LEU A 23 13.72 -19.52 28.21
C LEU A 23 14.27 -20.44 29.32
N ILE A 24 13.49 -21.42 29.73
CA ILE A 24 13.90 -22.41 30.76
C ILE A 24 15.05 -23.26 30.25
N GLU A 25 14.99 -23.75 29.01
CA GLU A 25 15.98 -24.70 28.46
C GLU A 25 17.23 -23.98 27.90
N HIS A 26 17.07 -22.90 27.18
CA HIS A 26 18.18 -22.22 26.47
C HIS A 26 18.50 -20.82 27.01
N GLY A 27 17.77 -20.35 28.01
CA GLY A 27 18.00 -19.04 28.60
C GLY A 27 17.72 -17.89 27.62
N ALA A 28 18.37 -16.74 27.88
CA ALA A 28 18.27 -15.57 27.02
C ALA A 28 18.79 -15.82 25.59
N THR A 29 19.70 -16.76 25.42
CA THR A 29 20.23 -17.15 24.09
C THR A 29 19.13 -17.72 23.22
N GLY A 30 18.30 -18.64 23.73
CA GLY A 30 17.18 -19.20 22.98
C GLY A 30 16.16 -18.17 22.56
N ILE A 31 15.86 -17.19 23.43
CA ILE A 31 14.99 -16.05 23.11
C ILE A 31 15.60 -15.18 22.02
N GLY A 32 16.92 -14.92 22.07
CA GLY A 32 17.63 -14.18 21.01
C GLY A 32 17.57 -14.89 19.67
N VAL A 33 17.78 -16.21 19.66
CA VAL A 33 17.66 -17.07 18.48
C VAL A 33 16.23 -16.99 17.90
N PHE A 34 15.20 -17.13 18.75
CA PHE A 34 13.80 -17.02 18.32
C PHE A 34 13.51 -15.70 17.59
N TRP A 35 13.91 -14.58 18.16
CA TRP A 35 13.65 -13.28 17.55
C TRP A 35 14.44 -13.07 16.26
N CYS A 36 15.69 -13.50 16.19
CA CYS A 36 16.50 -13.48 14.97
C CYS A 36 15.82 -14.28 13.84
N ILE A 37 15.29 -15.46 14.16
CA ILE A 37 14.54 -16.28 13.20
C ILE A 37 13.27 -15.55 12.74
N VAL A 38 12.52 -14.93 13.64
CA VAL A 38 11.32 -14.16 13.30
C VAL A 38 11.65 -13.02 12.35
N GLU A 39 12.71 -12.26 12.61
CA GLU A 39 13.18 -11.17 11.73
C GLU A 39 13.51 -11.71 10.33
N GLN A 40 14.26 -12.80 10.22
CA GLN A 40 14.60 -13.40 8.94
C GLN A 40 13.37 -13.95 8.20
N LEU A 41 12.37 -14.49 8.91
CA LEU A 41 11.12 -14.91 8.29
C LEU A 41 10.39 -13.72 7.66
N TYR A 42 10.41 -12.54 8.28
CA TYR A 42 9.84 -11.32 7.67
C TYR A 42 10.62 -10.85 6.44
N GLU A 43 11.94 -11.03 6.43
CA GLU A 43 12.79 -10.69 5.27
C GLU A 43 12.61 -11.67 4.10
N GLN A 44 12.37 -12.95 4.39
CA GLN A 44 12.26 -14.02 3.40
C GLN A 44 10.81 -14.43 3.08
N ASP A 45 9.87 -13.49 3.18
CA ASP A 45 8.46 -13.72 2.86
C ASP A 45 7.81 -14.90 3.60
N GLY A 46 8.27 -15.20 4.81
CA GLY A 46 7.64 -16.12 5.76
C GLY A 46 8.17 -17.54 5.80
N PHE A 47 9.22 -17.88 5.03
CA PHE A 47 9.78 -19.23 4.99
C PHE A 47 11.31 -19.20 5.03
N LEU A 48 11.90 -20.14 5.80
CA LEU A 48 13.34 -20.35 5.84
C LEU A 48 13.66 -21.82 5.58
N SER A 49 14.80 -22.09 4.97
CA SER A 49 15.30 -23.46 4.83
C SER A 49 15.85 -23.96 6.17
N LEU A 50 15.64 -25.22 6.51
CA LEU A 50 16.29 -25.85 7.68
C LEU A 50 17.82 -25.76 7.62
N LYS A 51 18.40 -25.69 6.42
CA LYS A 51 19.85 -25.46 6.26
C LYS A 51 20.31 -24.10 6.80
N SER A 52 19.40 -23.11 6.86
CA SER A 52 19.69 -21.78 7.41
C SER A 52 20.00 -21.81 8.92
N CYS A 53 19.59 -22.85 9.64
CA CYS A 53 19.89 -23.00 11.08
C CYS A 53 21.39 -22.89 11.35
N LYS A 54 22.23 -23.46 10.50
CA LYS A 54 23.71 -23.40 10.63
C LYS A 54 24.24 -21.98 10.38
N SER A 55 23.67 -21.26 9.41
CA SER A 55 24.06 -19.86 9.12
C SER A 55 23.63 -18.93 10.26
N ILE A 56 22.45 -19.16 10.83
CA ILE A 56 21.94 -18.41 11.98
C ILE A 56 22.82 -18.65 13.20
N ALA A 57 23.15 -19.92 13.48
CA ALA A 57 24.04 -20.30 14.57
C ALA A 57 25.40 -19.64 14.46
N PHE A 58 25.99 -19.65 13.27
CA PHE A 58 27.25 -18.98 12.99
C PHE A 58 27.18 -17.46 13.22
N ALA A 59 26.13 -16.82 12.71
CA ALA A 59 25.95 -15.36 12.83
C ALA A 59 25.76 -14.91 14.29
N LEU A 60 25.09 -15.73 15.09
CA LEU A 60 24.81 -15.45 16.51
C LEU A 60 25.91 -15.95 17.45
N HIS A 61 26.91 -16.66 16.94
CA HIS A 61 27.96 -17.32 17.74
C HIS A 61 27.38 -18.28 18.79
N VAL A 62 26.37 -19.10 18.39
CA VAL A 62 25.72 -20.08 19.22
C VAL A 62 25.88 -21.48 18.61
N GLU A 63 25.67 -22.53 19.41
CA GLU A 63 25.67 -23.92 18.92
C GLU A 63 24.48 -24.14 17.96
N SER A 64 24.70 -24.85 16.86
CA SER A 64 23.64 -25.17 15.89
C SER A 64 22.49 -25.99 16.51
N THR A 65 22.81 -26.79 17.50
CA THR A 65 21.84 -27.58 18.28
C THR A 65 20.81 -26.71 18.99
N VAL A 66 21.19 -25.54 19.50
CA VAL A 66 20.27 -24.58 20.12
C VAL A 66 19.30 -24.04 19.09
N VAL A 67 19.79 -23.67 17.89
CA VAL A 67 18.92 -23.12 16.82
C VAL A 67 17.98 -24.23 16.33
N GLU A 68 18.46 -25.44 16.12
CA GLU A 68 17.65 -26.57 15.68
C GLU A 68 16.57 -26.92 16.70
N SER A 69 16.92 -26.93 18.00
CA SER A 69 15.96 -27.16 19.09
C SER A 69 14.88 -26.10 19.13
N VAL A 70 15.24 -24.81 19.07
CA VAL A 70 14.25 -23.69 19.03
C VAL A 70 13.28 -23.83 17.85
N VAL A 71 13.74 -24.36 16.72
CA VAL A 71 12.91 -24.56 15.53
C VAL A 71 11.98 -25.76 15.65
N GLN A 72 12.45 -26.86 16.27
CA GLN A 72 11.78 -28.16 16.18
C GLN A 72 11.04 -28.58 17.47
N ASP A 73 11.56 -28.26 18.65
CA ASP A 73 11.13 -28.91 19.90
C ASP A 73 9.99 -28.17 20.61
N PHE A 74 9.87 -26.87 20.44
CA PHE A 74 8.93 -26.04 21.20
C PHE A 74 7.60 -25.74 20.47
N GLY A 75 7.42 -26.22 19.22
CA GLY A 75 6.21 -25.98 18.43
C GLY A 75 5.94 -24.50 18.14
N LEU A 76 6.98 -23.65 18.17
CA LEU A 76 6.95 -22.25 17.79
C LEU A 76 6.90 -22.08 16.27
N PHE A 77 7.52 -23.01 15.57
CA PHE A 77 7.59 -23.06 14.12
C PHE A 77 7.00 -24.36 13.60
N GLN A 78 6.51 -24.33 12.38
CA GLN A 78 6.10 -25.50 11.61
C GLN A 78 7.18 -25.82 10.60
N ASN A 79 7.38 -27.11 10.24
CA ASN A 79 8.33 -27.50 9.22
C ASN A 79 7.79 -28.66 8.36
N ASP A 80 8.29 -28.78 7.15
CA ASP A 80 8.00 -29.86 6.19
C ASP A 80 9.19 -30.80 5.94
N GLY A 81 10.27 -30.63 6.69
CA GLY A 81 11.53 -31.39 6.53
C GLY A 81 12.56 -30.68 5.64
N GLU A 82 12.19 -29.67 4.87
CA GLU A 82 13.11 -28.84 4.07
C GLU A 82 13.10 -27.38 4.52
N LYS A 83 11.91 -26.88 4.83
CA LYS A 83 11.66 -25.51 5.22
C LYS A 83 10.89 -25.44 6.52
N PHE A 84 10.98 -24.30 7.17
CA PHE A 84 10.18 -24.01 8.35
C PHE A 84 9.60 -22.59 8.28
N TRP A 85 8.52 -22.35 9.02
CA TRP A 85 7.78 -21.10 9.04
C TRP A 85 7.05 -20.89 10.36
N SER A 86 6.58 -19.68 10.58
CA SER A 86 5.68 -19.37 11.70
C SER A 86 4.31 -18.98 11.17
N ASN A 87 3.28 -19.65 11.66
CA ASN A 87 1.89 -19.37 11.28
C ASN A 87 1.49 -17.92 11.63
N SER A 88 1.97 -17.40 12.76
CA SER A 88 1.70 -16.04 13.19
C SER A 88 2.39 -15.01 12.29
N VAL A 89 3.62 -15.26 11.84
CA VAL A 89 4.33 -14.40 10.89
C VAL A 89 3.62 -14.40 9.54
N ASN A 90 3.27 -15.57 9.01
CA ASN A 90 2.58 -15.70 7.73
C ASN A 90 1.21 -15.00 7.74
N ALA A 91 0.42 -15.15 8.80
CA ALA A 91 -0.85 -14.44 8.94
C ALA A 91 -0.69 -12.91 8.94
N ARG A 92 0.38 -12.40 9.58
CA ARG A 92 0.68 -10.96 9.59
C ARG A 92 1.18 -10.45 8.24
N LEU A 93 2.02 -11.22 7.54
CA LEU A 93 2.47 -10.91 6.19
C LEU A 93 1.30 -10.84 5.21
N GLU A 94 0.38 -11.81 5.26
CA GLU A 94 -0.80 -11.85 4.42
C GLU A 94 -1.73 -10.64 4.70
N LYS A 95 -2.00 -10.36 5.97
CA LYS A 95 -2.76 -9.17 6.36
C LYS A 95 -2.12 -7.88 5.85
N ARG A 96 -0.80 -7.77 5.90
CA ARG A 96 -0.05 -6.62 5.38
C ARG A 96 -0.19 -6.49 3.85
N LYS A 97 -0.11 -7.61 3.11
CA LYS A 97 -0.33 -7.66 1.65
C LYS A 97 -1.73 -7.17 1.32
N THR A 98 -2.76 -7.71 1.96
CA THR A 98 -4.16 -7.33 1.74
C THR A 98 -4.42 -5.84 2.00
N ILE A 99 -3.90 -5.29 3.10
CA ILE A 99 -4.02 -3.86 3.42
C ILE A 99 -3.33 -3.01 2.35
N THR A 100 -2.14 -3.42 1.90
CA THR A 100 -1.38 -2.68 0.88
C THR A 100 -2.12 -2.67 -0.46
N GLU A 101 -2.69 -3.80 -0.87
CA GLU A 101 -3.48 -3.92 -2.09
C GLU A 101 -4.76 -3.07 -2.02
N SER A 102 -5.48 -3.15 -0.91
CA SER A 102 -6.67 -2.31 -0.69
C SER A 102 -6.36 -0.82 -0.79
N ARG A 103 -5.23 -0.38 -0.21
CA ARG A 103 -4.77 1.01 -0.31
C ARG A 103 -4.40 1.41 -1.74
N LYS A 104 -3.75 0.53 -2.49
CA LYS A 104 -3.42 0.75 -3.91
C LYS A 104 -4.70 0.91 -4.74
N LEU A 105 -5.67 0.02 -4.57
CA LEU A 105 -6.94 0.08 -5.27
C LEU A 105 -7.73 1.35 -4.93
N ALA A 106 -7.77 1.74 -3.66
CA ALA A 106 -8.42 2.97 -3.23
C ALA A 106 -7.75 4.23 -3.83
N ALA A 107 -6.42 4.24 -3.92
CA ALA A 107 -5.68 5.33 -4.55
C ALA A 107 -5.99 5.41 -6.06
N ILE A 108 -6.01 4.30 -6.77
CA ILE A 108 -6.37 4.24 -8.20
C ILE A 108 -7.80 4.76 -8.42
N LYS A 109 -8.77 4.31 -7.62
CA LYS A 109 -10.17 4.79 -7.72
C LYS A 109 -10.28 6.30 -7.51
N ARG A 110 -9.59 6.85 -6.52
CA ARG A 110 -9.56 8.29 -6.27
C ARG A 110 -8.97 9.06 -7.45
N TRP A 111 -7.92 8.55 -8.04
CA TRP A 111 -7.26 9.18 -9.18
C TRP A 111 -8.17 9.17 -10.41
N GLN A 112 -8.84 8.06 -10.69
CA GLN A 112 -9.82 7.93 -11.77
C GLN A 112 -11.01 8.88 -11.59
N SER A 113 -11.57 8.99 -10.39
CA SER A 113 -12.67 9.92 -10.13
C SER A 113 -12.24 11.39 -10.24
N MET A 114 -11.01 11.74 -9.85
CA MET A 114 -10.47 13.09 -10.05
C MET A 114 -10.30 13.43 -11.54
N GLN A 115 -9.82 12.50 -12.35
CA GLN A 115 -9.72 12.69 -13.81
C GLN A 115 -11.09 12.88 -14.45
N ALA A 116 -12.08 12.04 -14.11
CA ALA A 116 -13.43 12.19 -14.63
C ALA A 116 -14.07 13.55 -14.28
N GLN A 117 -13.86 14.05 -13.06
CA GLN A 117 -14.31 15.38 -12.67
C GLN A 117 -13.59 16.50 -13.45
N GLN A 118 -12.31 16.34 -13.72
CA GLN A 118 -11.51 17.31 -14.47
C GLN A 118 -11.95 17.38 -15.94
N GLU A 119 -12.33 16.26 -16.54
CA GLU A 119 -12.90 16.21 -17.89
C GLU A 119 -14.28 16.86 -17.95
N GLN A 120 -15.15 16.60 -16.97
CA GLN A 120 -16.45 17.26 -16.88
C GLN A 120 -16.33 18.79 -16.70
N CYS A 121 -15.37 19.25 -15.91
CA CYS A 121 -15.11 20.68 -15.77
C CYS A 121 -14.63 21.31 -17.09
N LYS A 122 -13.80 20.63 -17.87
CA LYS A 122 -13.33 21.11 -19.18
C LYS A 122 -14.47 21.16 -20.20
N THR A 123 -15.34 20.16 -20.26
CA THR A 123 -16.49 20.14 -21.16
C THR A 123 -17.50 21.24 -20.82
N ASN A 124 -17.78 21.48 -19.54
CA ASN A 124 -18.64 22.54 -19.09
C ASN A 124 -18.06 23.95 -19.39
N ALA A 125 -16.75 24.13 -19.22
CA ALA A 125 -16.07 25.39 -19.55
C ALA A 125 -16.12 25.68 -21.06
N ASN A 126 -15.95 24.68 -21.92
CA ASN A 126 -16.07 24.81 -23.36
C ASN A 126 -17.51 25.14 -23.78
N ALA A 127 -18.52 24.47 -23.21
CA ALA A 127 -19.93 24.75 -23.47
C ALA A 127 -20.30 26.19 -23.07
N MET A 128 -19.79 26.71 -21.96
CA MET A 128 -20.00 28.13 -21.58
C MET A 128 -19.32 29.12 -22.52
N GLN A 129 -18.15 28.79 -23.07
CA GLN A 129 -17.49 29.65 -24.06
C GLN A 129 -18.26 29.70 -25.38
N ASP A 130 -18.83 28.61 -25.83
CA ASP A 130 -19.61 28.54 -27.06
C ASP A 130 -20.93 29.31 -26.93
N ILE A 131 -21.62 29.22 -25.80
CA ILE A 131 -22.82 30.03 -25.52
C ILE A 131 -22.47 31.53 -25.47
N SER A 132 -21.31 31.90 -24.97
CA SER A 132 -20.83 33.29 -24.92
C SER A 132 -20.50 33.84 -26.31
N LYS A 133 -20.01 33.00 -27.22
CA LYS A 133 -19.72 33.35 -28.62
C LYS A 133 -21.03 33.56 -29.42
N GLU A 134 -22.01 32.65 -29.24
CA GLU A 134 -23.32 32.81 -29.89
C GLU A 134 -24.07 34.04 -29.44
N LYS A 135 -24.05 34.41 -28.16
CA LYS A 135 -24.66 35.66 -27.67
C LYS A 135 -24.00 36.89 -28.27
N LYS A 136 -22.65 36.90 -28.40
CA LYS A 136 -21.93 38.03 -29.02
C LYS A 136 -22.19 38.15 -30.52
N SER A 137 -22.40 37.04 -31.26
CA SER A 137 -22.77 37.11 -32.67
C SER A 137 -24.20 37.66 -32.88
N LYS A 138 -25.17 37.22 -32.06
CA LYS A 138 -26.56 37.71 -32.11
C LYS A 138 -26.68 39.20 -31.73
N GLU A 139 -25.88 39.70 -30.78
CA GLU A 139 -25.82 41.12 -30.46
C GLU A 139 -25.20 41.98 -31.58
N LYS A 140 -24.24 41.46 -32.35
CA LYS A 140 -23.70 42.16 -33.52
C LYS A 140 -24.69 42.25 -34.65
N GLU A 141 -25.39 41.15 -35.02
CA GLU A 141 -26.42 41.13 -36.02
C GLU A 141 -27.57 42.09 -35.71
N SER A 142 -28.00 42.20 -34.45
CA SER A 142 -29.05 43.14 -34.05
C SER A 142 -28.60 44.62 -34.07
N LYS A 143 -27.33 44.93 -33.90
CA LYS A 143 -26.78 46.27 -34.03
C LYS A 143 -26.65 46.70 -35.49
N ASP A 144 -26.14 45.82 -36.34
CA ASP A 144 -26.02 46.11 -37.79
C ASP A 144 -27.38 46.28 -38.43
N SER A 145 -28.41 45.53 -38.05
CA SER A 145 -29.78 45.71 -38.54
C SER A 145 -30.41 47.07 -38.14
N ASN A 146 -30.15 47.50 -36.91
CA ASN A 146 -30.66 48.82 -36.42
C ASN A 146 -29.95 50.02 -37.07
N ASP A 147 -28.68 49.91 -37.43
CA ASP A 147 -27.94 50.97 -38.07
C ASP A 147 -28.34 51.11 -39.54
N ILE A 148 -28.67 50.04 -40.25
CA ILE A 148 -29.22 50.05 -41.63
C ILE A 148 -30.59 50.63 -41.65
N GLU A 149 -31.49 50.42 -40.70
CA GLU A 149 -32.79 51.07 -40.60
C GLU A 149 -32.69 52.61 -40.33
N ARG A 150 -31.74 53.01 -39.50
CA ARG A 150 -31.46 54.42 -39.21
C ARG A 150 -30.92 55.17 -40.42
N GLU A 151 -30.10 54.60 -41.26
CA GLU A 151 -29.62 55.18 -42.49
C GLU A 151 -30.73 55.34 -43.55
N LYS A 152 -31.57 54.29 -43.71
CA LYS A 152 -32.73 54.35 -44.61
C LYS A 152 -33.77 55.47 -44.22
N ALA A 153 -33.97 55.64 -42.92
CA ALA A 153 -34.87 56.71 -42.42
C ALA A 153 -34.33 58.14 -42.62
N LYS A 154 -33.00 58.29 -42.74
CA LYS A 154 -32.39 59.62 -43.07
C LYS A 154 -32.44 60.00 -44.55
N THR A 155 -32.48 58.99 -45.44
CA THR A 155 -32.49 59.18 -46.90
C THR A 155 -33.88 59.56 -47.43
N VAL A 156 -34.97 59.24 -46.71
CA VAL A 156 -36.38 59.58 -47.11
C VAL A 156 -36.81 60.97 -46.71
N LYS A 157 -36.01 61.72 -45.95
CA LYS A 157 -36.34 63.12 -45.50
C LYS A 157 -35.55 64.24 -46.25
N ARG A 158 -35.07 63.94 -47.48
CA ARG A 158 -34.44 64.94 -48.32
C ARG A 158 -35.21 65.19 -49.63
#